data_7c0a195c3768177da85b5e55a3e73a8a
#
_entry.id   7c0a195c3768177da85b5e55a3e73a8a
#
_cell.length_a   1.000
_cell.length_b   1.000
_cell.length_c   1.000
_cell.angle_alpha   90.00
_cell.angle_beta   90.00
_cell.angle_gamma   90.00
#
_symmetry.space_group_name_H-M   'P 1'
#
loop_
_entity.id
_entity.type
_entity.pdbx_description
1 polymer ?
#
loop_
_entity_poly.entity_id
_entity_poly.type
_entity_poly.pdbx_seq_one_letter_code
_entity_poly.pdbx_strand_id
1 'polypeptide(L)'
;MKTKVFLGALAGIGLASAASAATLDDVKSRGELNCGTNTGLAGFAAPDANGVWQGFDVAFCRAVAAAVLGDPMKVKFVPTTGQTRFTALASGEIDVLARVTTWTFSRDVDLKFTFTGTNYYDGQGFLIRKDMGVTSAKELGGARVCIQTGTTT
;
A
#
# COMPACT_ATOMS: atom_id res chain seq x y z
N MET A 1 3.59 66.57 -26.58
CA MET A 1 3.18 65.57 -25.65
C MET A 1 3.40 64.16 -26.26
N LYS A 2 4.39 63.42 -25.77
CA LYS A 2 4.75 62.09 -26.29
C LYS A 2 4.23 61.02 -25.29
N THR A 3 3.16 60.29 -25.67
CA THR A 3 2.58 59.23 -24.90
C THR A 3 3.41 57.95 -25.09
N LYS A 4 4.06 57.47 -24.02
CA LYS A 4 4.76 56.19 -24.01
C LYS A 4 3.75 55.11 -23.62
N VAL A 5 3.47 54.21 -24.56
CA VAL A 5 2.70 52.98 -24.32
C VAL A 5 3.65 51.93 -23.74
N PHE A 6 3.40 51.51 -22.50
CA PHE A 6 4.07 50.38 -21.86
C PHE A 6 3.39 49.09 -22.31
N LEU A 7 4.07 48.30 -23.12
CA LEU A 7 3.68 46.93 -23.43
C LEU A 7 4.14 46.01 -22.27
N GLY A 8 3.23 45.67 -21.38
CA GLY A 8 3.47 44.66 -20.32
C GLY A 8 3.41 43.26 -20.91
N ALA A 9 4.52 42.56 -20.96
CA ALA A 9 4.57 41.15 -21.32
C ALA A 9 4.02 40.32 -20.16
N LEU A 10 2.84 39.72 -20.33
CA LEU A 10 2.35 38.63 -19.48
C LEU A 10 3.06 37.32 -19.86
N ALA A 11 4.12 37.00 -19.16
CA ALA A 11 4.66 35.64 -19.17
C ALA A 11 3.75 34.75 -18.36
N GLY A 12 2.82 34.05 -19.03
CA GLY A 12 1.97 33.03 -18.44
C GLY A 12 2.81 31.84 -18.00
N ILE A 13 2.91 31.64 -16.69
CA ILE A 13 3.54 30.47 -16.07
C ILE A 13 2.58 29.30 -16.25
N GLY A 14 2.80 28.49 -17.26
CA GLY A 14 2.19 27.18 -17.43
C GLY A 14 2.94 26.12 -16.60
N LEU A 15 2.74 26.13 -15.29
CA LEU A 15 3.16 25.05 -14.40
C LEU A 15 1.92 24.32 -13.92
N ALA A 16 1.46 23.36 -14.69
CA ALA A 16 0.44 22.45 -14.19
C ALA A 16 0.58 21.09 -14.86
N SER A 17 0.64 20.08 -14.03
CA SER A 17 0.27 18.69 -14.28
C SER A 17 1.33 17.76 -14.89
N ALA A 18 2.47 17.59 -14.23
CA ALA A 18 3.34 16.44 -14.46
C ALA A 18 3.34 15.44 -13.27
N ALA A 19 2.28 15.44 -12.46
CA ALA A 19 2.29 14.68 -11.19
C ALA A 19 1.72 13.26 -11.28
N SER A 20 1.21 12.81 -12.44
CA SER A 20 0.50 11.52 -12.50
C SER A 20 1.21 10.40 -13.29
N ALA A 21 2.26 10.71 -14.03
CA ALA A 21 3.06 9.69 -14.73
C ALA A 21 4.31 9.25 -13.95
N ALA A 22 4.57 9.91 -12.81
CA ALA A 22 5.85 9.89 -12.11
C ALA A 22 6.24 8.53 -11.53
N THR A 23 5.32 7.81 -10.88
CA THR A 23 5.72 6.61 -10.11
C THR A 23 6.34 5.51 -10.96
N LEU A 24 5.79 5.22 -12.14
CA LEU A 24 6.34 4.20 -13.03
C LEU A 24 7.72 4.61 -13.60
N ASP A 25 7.84 5.87 -13.98
CA ASP A 25 9.10 6.41 -14.51
C ASP A 25 10.16 6.49 -13.41
N ASP A 26 9.78 6.85 -12.19
CA ASP A 26 10.64 6.84 -11.02
C ASP A 26 11.14 5.43 -10.68
N VAL A 27 10.26 4.43 -10.70
CA VAL A 27 10.61 3.01 -10.49
C VAL A 27 11.59 2.54 -11.56
N LYS A 28 11.34 2.84 -12.84
CA LYS A 28 12.22 2.49 -13.95
C LYS A 28 13.57 3.19 -13.86
N SER A 29 13.57 4.48 -13.52
CA SER A 29 14.79 5.28 -13.38
C SER A 29 15.65 4.80 -12.20
N ARG A 30 15.00 4.45 -11.08
CA ARG A 30 15.66 3.90 -9.89
C ARG A 30 16.14 2.46 -10.12
N GLY A 31 15.46 1.72 -10.98
CA GLY A 31 15.75 0.31 -11.26
C GLY A 31 15.35 -0.64 -10.13
N GLU A 32 14.49 -0.22 -9.21
CA GLU A 32 14.03 -0.98 -8.06
C GLU A 32 12.58 -0.60 -7.71
N LEU A 33 11.77 -1.59 -7.33
CA LEU A 33 10.41 -1.42 -6.85
C LEU A 33 10.39 -1.39 -5.31
N ASN A 34 9.92 -0.30 -4.70
CA ASN A 34 9.67 -0.25 -3.26
C ASN A 34 8.29 -0.84 -2.98
N CYS A 35 8.24 -2.02 -2.38
CA CYS A 35 7.00 -2.70 -2.05
C CYS A 35 6.73 -2.68 -0.55
N GLY A 36 5.63 -2.01 -0.16
CA GLY A 36 5.12 -2.04 1.21
C GLY A 36 4.52 -3.40 1.54
N THR A 37 5.03 -4.04 2.59
CA THR A 37 4.60 -5.38 2.99
C THR A 37 4.34 -5.48 4.49
N ASN A 38 3.92 -6.65 4.97
CA ASN A 38 3.69 -6.90 6.39
C ASN A 38 5.01 -6.99 7.16
N THR A 39 4.98 -6.72 8.45
CA THR A 39 6.15 -6.83 9.34
C THR A 39 6.53 -8.27 9.68
N GLY A 40 5.70 -9.25 9.34
CA GLY A 40 5.92 -10.67 9.58
C GLY A 40 4.60 -11.44 9.74
N LEU A 41 3.97 -11.79 8.61
CA LEU A 41 2.79 -12.65 8.58
C LEU A 41 3.12 -13.89 7.75
N ALA A 42 3.26 -15.02 8.42
CA ALA A 42 3.57 -16.29 7.77
C ALA A 42 2.57 -16.62 6.64
N GLY A 43 3.08 -17.07 5.51
CA GLY A 43 2.30 -17.35 4.30
C GLY A 43 2.04 -16.14 3.41
N PHE A 44 2.02 -14.92 3.93
CA PHE A 44 1.82 -13.68 3.15
C PHE A 44 3.11 -12.90 2.95
N ALA A 45 3.75 -12.45 4.03
CA ALA A 45 5.03 -11.78 3.96
C ALA A 45 5.77 -11.95 5.30
N ALA A 46 6.83 -12.72 5.29
CA ALA A 46 7.74 -12.88 6.42
C ALA A 46 9.14 -13.23 5.92
N PRO A 47 10.21 -12.74 6.57
CA PRO A 47 11.55 -13.22 6.29
C PRO A 47 11.72 -14.64 6.82
N ASP A 48 12.47 -15.47 6.09
CA ASP A 48 12.93 -16.77 6.56
C ASP A 48 14.14 -16.63 7.52
N ALA A 49 14.69 -17.76 7.94
CA ALA A 49 15.85 -17.80 8.85
C ALA A 49 17.11 -17.11 8.29
N ASN A 50 17.20 -16.93 6.98
CA ASN A 50 18.29 -16.24 6.28
C ASN A 50 17.96 -14.77 5.99
N GLY A 51 16.82 -14.27 6.43
CA GLY A 51 16.34 -12.92 6.16
C GLY A 51 15.70 -12.74 4.77
N VAL A 52 15.49 -13.83 4.02
CA VAL A 52 14.90 -13.76 2.68
C VAL A 52 13.37 -13.71 2.80
N TRP A 53 12.78 -12.67 2.22
CA TRP A 53 11.34 -12.49 2.21
C TRP A 53 10.61 -13.59 1.42
N GLN A 54 9.57 -14.16 2.04
CA GLN A 54 8.77 -15.25 1.49
C GLN A 54 7.27 -14.96 1.69
N GLY A 55 6.44 -15.52 0.83
CA GLY A 55 4.98 -15.51 0.95
C GLY A 55 4.25 -14.91 -0.24
N PHE A 56 2.92 -14.92 -0.16
CA PHE A 56 2.01 -14.54 -1.24
C PHE A 56 2.19 -13.07 -1.68
N ASP A 57 2.18 -12.13 -0.72
CA ASP A 57 2.37 -10.70 -1.01
C ASP A 57 3.77 -10.42 -1.58
N VAL A 58 4.79 -11.15 -1.09
CA VAL A 58 6.16 -11.08 -1.60
C VAL A 58 6.24 -11.55 -3.06
N ALA A 59 5.58 -12.67 -3.38
CA ALA A 59 5.53 -13.18 -4.74
C ALA A 59 4.81 -12.20 -5.68
N PHE A 60 3.74 -11.55 -5.22
CA PHE A 60 3.04 -10.52 -5.97
C PHE A 60 3.96 -9.33 -6.29
N CYS A 61 4.70 -8.79 -5.31
CA CYS A 61 5.66 -7.71 -5.54
C CYS A 61 6.76 -8.10 -6.52
N ARG A 62 7.26 -9.34 -6.43
CA ARG A 62 8.23 -9.85 -7.39
C ARG A 62 7.67 -9.95 -8.81
N ALA A 63 6.39 -10.33 -8.94
CA ALA A 63 5.73 -10.37 -10.25
C ALA A 63 5.59 -8.96 -10.85
N VAL A 64 5.25 -7.96 -10.04
CA VAL A 64 5.21 -6.55 -10.47
C VAL A 64 6.60 -6.08 -10.90
N ALA A 65 7.65 -6.37 -10.13
CA ALA A 65 9.01 -5.99 -10.51
C ALA A 65 9.47 -6.68 -11.80
N ALA A 66 9.15 -7.96 -11.98
CA ALA A 66 9.42 -8.67 -13.23
C ALA A 66 8.73 -8.01 -14.43
N ALA A 67 7.48 -7.61 -14.27
CA ALA A 67 6.71 -6.95 -15.33
C ALA A 67 7.25 -5.55 -15.69
N VAL A 68 7.67 -4.77 -14.67
CA VAL A 68 8.09 -3.37 -14.84
C VAL A 68 9.59 -3.24 -15.17
N LEU A 69 10.42 -4.06 -14.54
CA LEU A 69 11.89 -3.96 -14.58
C LEU A 69 12.57 -5.16 -15.28
N GLY A 70 11.79 -6.17 -15.67
CA GLY A 70 12.32 -7.40 -16.29
C GLY A 70 13.03 -8.35 -15.31
N ASP A 71 13.00 -8.05 -14.01
CA ASP A 71 13.72 -8.83 -12.99
C ASP A 71 12.91 -8.90 -11.69
N PRO A 72 12.45 -10.09 -11.23
CA PRO A 72 11.70 -10.26 -10.00
C PRO A 72 12.50 -9.96 -8.72
N MET A 73 13.81 -9.88 -8.81
CA MET A 73 14.68 -9.60 -7.66
C MET A 73 14.90 -8.11 -7.41
N LYS A 74 14.49 -7.24 -8.34
CA LYS A 74 14.58 -5.79 -8.19
C LYS A 74 13.42 -5.23 -7.34
N VAL A 75 13.29 -5.75 -6.14
CA VAL A 75 12.28 -5.34 -5.14
C VAL A 75 12.96 -5.07 -3.81
N LYS A 76 12.69 -3.88 -3.27
CA LYS A 76 12.96 -3.56 -1.87
C LYS A 76 11.67 -3.72 -1.08
N PHE A 77 11.67 -4.63 -0.11
CA PHE A 77 10.54 -4.82 0.79
C PHE A 77 10.62 -3.83 1.95
N VAL A 78 9.54 -3.04 2.13
CA VAL A 78 9.42 -2.04 3.19
C VAL A 78 8.35 -2.50 4.17
N PRO A 79 8.72 -3.00 5.37
CA PRO A 79 7.75 -3.43 6.37
C PRO A 79 6.91 -2.26 6.88
N THR A 80 5.59 -2.41 6.83
CA THR A 80 4.64 -1.41 7.31
C THR A 80 3.64 -2.00 8.30
N THR A 81 3.10 -1.17 9.17
CA THR A 81 2.02 -1.54 10.09
C THR A 81 0.64 -1.24 9.49
N GLY A 82 -0.44 -1.62 10.19
CA GLY A 82 -1.80 -1.21 9.82
C GLY A 82 -1.98 0.32 9.78
N GLN A 83 -1.26 1.03 10.64
CA GLN A 83 -1.33 2.48 10.75
C GLN A 83 -0.44 3.22 9.74
N THR A 84 0.77 2.69 9.45
CA THR A 84 1.77 3.43 8.65
C THR A 84 1.69 3.16 7.14
N ARG A 85 1.07 2.04 6.72
CA ARG A 85 1.06 1.61 5.31
C ARG A 85 0.51 2.63 4.32
N PHE A 86 -0.57 3.33 4.71
CA PHE A 86 -1.21 4.31 3.82
C PHE A 86 -0.42 5.61 3.75
N THR A 87 0.20 6.03 4.86
CA THR A 87 1.09 7.19 4.86
C THR A 87 2.33 6.92 4.01
N ALA A 88 2.92 5.73 4.12
CA ALA A 88 4.07 5.33 3.31
C ALA A 88 3.74 5.34 1.80
N LEU A 89 2.53 4.88 1.42
CA LEU A 89 2.08 4.92 0.04
C LEU A 89 1.82 6.36 -0.44
N ALA A 90 1.14 7.16 0.38
CA ALA A 90 0.83 8.55 0.03
C ALA A 90 2.07 9.45 -0.07
N SER A 91 3.12 9.17 0.70
CA SER A 91 4.38 9.92 0.66
C SER A 91 5.33 9.48 -0.45
N GLY A 92 5.05 8.37 -1.15
CA GLY A 92 5.96 7.79 -2.13
C GLY A 92 7.16 7.04 -1.53
N GLU A 93 7.15 6.74 -0.24
CA GLU A 93 8.12 5.86 0.39
C GLU A 93 8.04 4.46 -0.21
N ILE A 94 6.84 4.02 -0.56
CA ILE A 94 6.55 2.80 -1.30
C ILE A 94 5.78 3.12 -2.58
N ASP A 95 6.03 2.35 -3.64
CA ASP A 95 5.38 2.50 -4.94
C ASP A 95 4.11 1.66 -5.03
N VAL A 96 4.12 0.53 -4.35
CA VAL A 96 3.04 -0.46 -4.32
C VAL A 96 2.85 -0.96 -2.88
N LEU A 97 1.61 -1.17 -2.49
CA LEU A 97 1.26 -1.76 -1.20
C LEU A 97 0.64 -3.15 -1.42
N ALA A 98 1.38 -4.22 -1.09
CA ALA A 98 0.91 -5.59 -1.04
C ALA A 98 1.03 -6.10 0.40
N ARG A 99 -0.05 -5.92 1.18
CA ARG A 99 -0.02 -6.14 2.62
C ARG A 99 -1.43 -6.39 3.16
N VAL A 100 -2.03 -7.55 2.83
CA VAL A 100 -3.35 -7.94 3.33
C VAL A 100 -4.30 -6.74 3.51
N THR A 101 -4.44 -5.94 2.46
CA THR A 101 -5.16 -4.67 2.51
C THR A 101 -6.53 -4.81 1.88
N THR A 102 -7.58 -4.73 2.70
CA THR A 102 -8.96 -4.80 2.24
C THR A 102 -9.30 -3.60 1.37
N TRP A 103 -9.87 -3.85 0.19
CA TRP A 103 -10.47 -2.82 -0.64
C TRP A 103 -11.77 -2.33 0.00
N THR A 104 -11.83 -1.07 0.33
CA THR A 104 -13.03 -0.42 0.88
C THR A 104 -13.29 0.89 0.16
N PHE A 105 -14.56 1.32 0.16
CA PHE A 105 -14.95 2.60 -0.43
C PHE A 105 -14.13 3.77 0.12
N SER A 106 -13.97 3.85 1.44
CA SER A 106 -13.22 4.96 2.05
C SER A 106 -11.73 4.96 1.65
N ARG A 107 -11.11 3.80 1.50
CA ARG A 107 -9.71 3.72 1.06
C ARG A 107 -9.52 4.09 -0.40
N ASP A 108 -10.47 3.72 -1.24
CA ASP A 108 -10.46 4.02 -2.67
C ASP A 108 -10.82 5.48 -2.93
N VAL A 109 -11.98 5.92 -2.44
CA VAL A 109 -12.57 7.22 -2.77
C VAL A 109 -12.06 8.34 -1.85
N ASP A 110 -12.12 8.14 -0.51
CA ASP A 110 -11.78 9.21 0.44
C ASP A 110 -10.26 9.39 0.55
N LEU A 111 -9.51 8.28 0.63
CA LEU A 111 -8.04 8.31 0.68
C LEU A 111 -7.39 8.35 -0.71
N LYS A 112 -8.17 8.21 -1.78
CA LYS A 112 -7.74 8.29 -3.19
C LYS A 112 -6.66 7.29 -3.56
N PHE A 113 -6.70 6.08 -2.99
CA PHE A 113 -5.81 5.00 -3.37
C PHE A 113 -6.42 4.18 -4.52
N THR A 114 -5.64 3.92 -5.54
CA THR A 114 -6.06 3.04 -6.63
C THR A 114 -5.82 1.59 -6.27
N PHE A 115 -6.89 0.80 -6.22
CA PHE A 115 -6.80 -0.65 -6.09
C PHE A 115 -6.75 -1.29 -7.47
N THR A 116 -5.74 -2.13 -7.71
CA THR A 116 -5.54 -2.78 -9.02
C THR A 116 -6.41 -4.03 -9.18
N GLY A 117 -6.83 -4.64 -8.09
CA GLY A 117 -7.68 -5.81 -8.08
C GLY A 117 -7.59 -6.58 -6.76
N THR A 118 -8.51 -7.51 -6.55
CA THR A 118 -8.50 -8.43 -5.42
C THR A 118 -7.74 -9.69 -5.82
N ASN A 119 -6.59 -9.92 -5.18
CA ASN A 119 -5.74 -11.08 -5.43
C ASN A 119 -5.92 -12.21 -4.40
N TYR A 120 -6.62 -11.94 -3.28
CA TYR A 120 -6.94 -12.91 -2.25
C TYR A 120 -8.31 -12.58 -1.62
N TYR A 121 -9.19 -13.57 -1.53
CA TYR A 121 -10.47 -13.43 -0.83
C TYR A 121 -10.34 -14.01 0.58
N ASP A 122 -10.65 -13.19 1.56
CA ASP A 122 -10.49 -13.49 2.97
C ASP A 122 -11.80 -13.24 3.74
N GLY A 123 -11.81 -13.57 5.03
CA GLY A 123 -12.92 -13.32 5.94
C GLY A 123 -12.42 -13.01 7.34
N GLN A 124 -13.33 -12.55 8.19
CA GLN A 124 -13.04 -12.29 9.59
C GLN A 124 -13.62 -13.39 10.48
N GLY A 125 -12.87 -13.74 11.53
CA GLY A 125 -13.29 -14.67 12.54
C GLY A 125 -12.81 -14.24 13.92
N PHE A 126 -13.34 -14.87 14.96
CA PHE A 126 -12.91 -14.64 16.33
C PHE A 126 -11.97 -15.77 16.77
N LEU A 127 -10.78 -15.41 17.21
CA LEU A 127 -9.88 -16.32 17.91
C LEU A 127 -10.18 -16.20 19.40
N ILE A 128 -10.59 -17.31 20.01
CA ILE A 128 -10.95 -17.38 21.43
C ILE A 128 -10.18 -18.51 22.13
N ARG A 129 -10.10 -18.43 23.44
CA ARG A 129 -9.55 -19.52 24.25
C ARG A 129 -10.53 -20.70 24.28
N LYS A 130 -9.99 -21.92 24.21
CA LYS A 130 -10.81 -23.15 24.24
C LYS A 130 -11.64 -23.29 25.51
N ASP A 131 -11.11 -22.85 26.65
CA ASP A 131 -11.75 -22.92 27.96
C ASP A 131 -12.96 -22.00 28.11
N MET A 132 -13.18 -21.08 27.19
CA MET A 132 -14.39 -20.24 27.19
C MET A 132 -15.65 -21.02 26.78
N GLY A 133 -15.53 -22.16 26.14
CA GLY A 133 -16.66 -22.98 25.72
C GLY A 133 -17.60 -22.34 24.71
N VAL A 134 -17.21 -21.21 24.11
CA VAL A 134 -18.00 -20.43 23.14
C VAL A 134 -17.89 -21.06 21.75
N THR A 135 -18.99 -21.25 21.09
CA THR A 135 -19.06 -21.86 19.74
C THR A 135 -19.55 -20.88 18.67
N SER A 136 -20.13 -19.74 19.07
CA SER A 136 -20.68 -18.73 18.18
C SER A 136 -20.30 -17.32 18.60
N ALA A 137 -20.05 -16.43 17.65
CA ALA A 137 -19.85 -15.00 17.89
C ALA A 137 -21.02 -14.35 18.66
N LYS A 138 -22.23 -14.89 18.53
CA LYS A 138 -23.44 -14.41 19.25
C LYS A 138 -23.34 -14.61 20.77
N GLU A 139 -22.49 -15.50 21.23
CA GLU A 139 -22.27 -15.80 22.64
C GLU A 139 -21.21 -14.88 23.28
N LEU A 140 -20.57 -14.00 22.49
CA LEU A 140 -19.54 -13.07 22.94
C LEU A 140 -20.09 -11.75 23.48
N GLY A 141 -21.37 -11.70 23.87
CA GLY A 141 -21.98 -10.48 24.42
C GLY A 141 -21.19 -9.93 25.62
N GLY A 142 -20.79 -8.67 25.58
CA GLY A 142 -20.00 -8.01 26.62
C GLY A 142 -18.49 -8.33 26.62
N ALA A 143 -18.01 -9.19 25.74
CA ALA A 143 -16.58 -9.50 25.63
C ALA A 143 -15.78 -8.30 25.09
N ARG A 144 -14.56 -8.13 25.61
CA ARG A 144 -13.57 -7.19 25.04
C ARG A 144 -12.80 -7.88 23.94
N VAL A 145 -12.88 -7.34 22.72
CA VAL A 145 -12.21 -7.87 21.54
C VAL A 145 -10.97 -7.04 21.22
N CYS A 146 -9.83 -7.70 21.10
CA CYS A 146 -8.61 -7.06 20.63
C CYS A 146 -8.59 -6.99 19.10
N ILE A 147 -8.30 -5.82 18.56
CA ILE A 147 -8.19 -5.57 17.13
C ILE A 147 -6.87 -4.87 16.80
N GLN A 148 -6.43 -4.97 15.56
CA GLN A 148 -5.28 -4.18 15.08
C GLN A 148 -5.76 -2.82 14.60
N THR A 149 -5.23 -1.74 15.18
CA THR A 149 -5.54 -0.37 14.76
C THR A 149 -5.21 -0.15 13.28
N GLY A 150 -6.08 0.59 12.57
CA GLY A 150 -5.90 0.90 11.14
C GLY A 150 -6.29 -0.25 10.21
N THR A 151 -7.06 -1.23 10.70
CA THR A 151 -7.63 -2.32 9.91
C THR A 151 -9.15 -2.18 9.76
N THR A 152 -9.77 -3.13 9.08
CA THR A 152 -11.23 -3.22 8.92
C THR A 152 -11.90 -4.10 9.97
N THR A 153 -11.15 -4.56 10.94
CA THR A 153 -11.64 -5.44 12.03
C THR A 153 -12.39 -4.63 13.07
#